data_7bf95a5cbcb1f98f697b2adfb82ec5d6
#
_entry.id   7bf95a5cbcb1f98f697b2adfb82ec5d6
#
_cell.length_a   1.000
_cell.length_b   1.000
_cell.length_c   1.000
_cell.angle_alpha   90.00
_cell.angle_beta   90.00
_cell.angle_gamma   90.00
#
_symmetry.space_group_name_H-M   'P 1'
#
loop_
_entity.id
_entity.type
_entity.pdbx_description
1 polymer ?
#
loop_
_entity_poly.entity_id
_entity_poly.type
_entity_poly.pdbx_seq_one_letter_code
_entity_poly.pdbx_strand_id
1 'polypeptide(L)'
;MKLLDKLKKEKKEEPKIIKKQGEEQKFSFRDALGNLKSAMLGKAADIREEYKNRTDHAMQSDEMQDLSVRLRLHKNKVRIRTAAILTVLLAVSVGFGIYHHVRVYHHYVLVSSEERAGDNATQYIFLKKGCTLKCNPNGVTCVNRENAVQWNTTFTMQNPVIDVCGTTVAVADQRGNDVYIFNEKGLVGNFKVEYTLTRIRVARQGVVAAVLEDGDVAWINVYDSKGNIIVKNKTSIGKAGYPLDMDISSDGLKMVVSFAGIQNKTLDSKVDFYNFSSVGKDQDNNLVKEISYDGTVIPEVRFMDSDYAIAFRDDGATIFCGKHVPEEKREITIEKEIVSTFYDESYFGIITENEQEENEHKYKMELYRENGSKCFQAYFDMEYTNIKICGEEIFLYNGTELMIYTTSGKLKYHAAYEKQISEVIPSDGLGKYVIITPDSVDIIKIG
;
A
#
# COMPACT_ATOMS: atom_id res chain seq x y z
N MET A 1 -27.15 37.62 -18.34
CA MET A 1 -28.27 36.87 -17.78
C MET A 1 -29.11 36.16 -18.84
N LYS A 2 -28.68 36.03 -20.09
CA LYS A 2 -29.38 35.32 -21.19
C LYS A 2 -28.69 34.03 -21.69
N LEU A 3 -27.51 33.67 -21.11
CA LEU A 3 -26.77 32.45 -21.50
C LEU A 3 -26.98 31.28 -20.51
N LEU A 4 -27.44 31.56 -19.30
CA LEU A 4 -27.69 30.53 -18.26
C LEU A 4 -29.08 29.85 -18.37
N ASP A 5 -30.02 30.47 -19.10
CA ASP A 5 -31.34 29.87 -19.29
C ASP A 5 -31.42 28.87 -20.44
N LYS A 6 -30.42 28.83 -21.32
CA LYS A 6 -30.35 27.87 -22.42
C LYS A 6 -29.82 26.50 -22.01
N LEU A 7 -29.08 26.41 -20.90
CA LEU A 7 -28.48 25.15 -20.38
C LEU A 7 -29.41 24.38 -19.44
N LYS A 8 -30.56 24.94 -19.02
CA LYS A 8 -31.51 24.27 -18.13
C LYS A 8 -32.64 23.52 -18.85
N LYS A 9 -32.71 23.56 -20.18
CA LYS A 9 -33.82 22.94 -20.95
C LYS A 9 -33.46 21.58 -21.62
N GLU A 10 -32.22 21.12 -21.53
CA GLU A 10 -31.78 19.83 -22.13
C GLU A 10 -31.54 18.69 -21.11
N LYS A 11 -32.13 18.77 -19.92
CA LYS A 11 -32.06 17.68 -18.92
C LYS A 11 -33.46 17.11 -18.65
N LYS A 12 -34.02 16.37 -19.62
CA LYS A 12 -35.11 15.41 -19.38
C LYS A 12 -35.37 14.57 -20.65
N GLU A 13 -34.51 13.62 -20.88
CA GLU A 13 -34.87 12.37 -21.59
C GLU A 13 -33.95 11.26 -21.09
N GLU A 14 -34.55 10.31 -20.37
CA GLU A 14 -33.90 9.06 -19.95
C GLU A 14 -33.65 8.20 -21.17
N PRO A 15 -32.44 7.63 -21.35
CA PRO A 15 -32.24 6.65 -22.41
C PRO A 15 -32.82 5.29 -21.99
N LYS A 16 -33.76 4.80 -22.78
CA LYS A 16 -34.27 3.42 -22.74
C LYS A 16 -33.13 2.42 -22.91
N ILE A 17 -33.02 1.54 -21.92
CA ILE A 17 -32.11 0.39 -21.93
C ILE A 17 -32.57 -0.58 -23.02
N ILE A 18 -31.83 -0.67 -24.11
CA ILE A 18 -31.94 -1.76 -25.06
C ILE A 18 -30.82 -2.77 -24.70
N LYS A 19 -31.22 -3.89 -24.11
CA LYS A 19 -30.39 -5.06 -23.97
C LYS A 19 -29.99 -5.56 -25.40
N LYS A 20 -28.72 -5.46 -25.76
CA LYS A 20 -28.11 -6.25 -26.82
C LYS A 20 -27.04 -7.13 -26.24
N GLN A 21 -27.20 -8.40 -26.54
CA GLN A 21 -26.30 -9.52 -26.24
C GLN A 21 -24.84 -9.21 -26.61
N GLY A 22 -23.98 -9.86 -25.85
CA GLY A 22 -22.53 -9.71 -25.87
C GLY A 22 -21.90 -10.07 -27.21
N GLU A 23 -20.98 -9.24 -27.57
CA GLU A 23 -19.74 -9.56 -28.27
C GLU A 23 -18.66 -8.74 -27.59
N GLU A 24 -17.75 -9.43 -26.96
CA GLU A 24 -16.50 -8.83 -26.45
C GLU A 24 -15.70 -8.35 -27.66
N GLN A 25 -15.85 -7.07 -28.00
CA GLN A 25 -14.90 -6.42 -28.89
C GLN A 25 -13.58 -6.25 -28.14
N LYS A 26 -12.65 -7.17 -28.36
CA LYS A 26 -11.23 -6.96 -28.07
C LYS A 26 -10.84 -5.60 -28.65
N PHE A 27 -10.67 -4.61 -27.79
CA PHE A 27 -10.20 -3.28 -28.15
C PHE A 27 -8.78 -3.40 -28.69
N SER A 28 -8.63 -3.45 -30.02
CA SER A 28 -7.32 -3.50 -30.64
C SER A 28 -6.71 -2.10 -30.60
N PHE A 29 -5.67 -1.95 -29.79
CA PHE A 29 -4.84 -0.74 -29.75
C PHE A 29 -4.36 -0.31 -31.13
N ARG A 30 -4.21 -1.27 -32.07
CA ARG A 30 -3.83 -1.04 -33.45
C ARG A 30 -4.90 -0.29 -34.25
N ASP A 31 -6.19 -0.58 -33.96
CA ASP A 31 -7.32 0.08 -34.65
C ASP A 31 -7.55 1.48 -34.08
N ALA A 32 -7.36 1.67 -32.75
CA ALA A 32 -7.41 2.99 -32.11
C ALA A 32 -6.28 3.91 -32.61
N LEU A 33 -5.06 3.38 -32.74
CA LEU A 33 -3.93 4.11 -33.34
C LEU A 33 -4.14 4.42 -34.82
N GLY A 34 -4.74 3.48 -35.60
CA GLY A 34 -5.12 3.67 -36.98
C GLY A 34 -6.14 4.79 -37.15
N ASN A 35 -7.17 4.81 -36.31
CA ASN A 35 -8.21 5.85 -36.33
C ASN A 35 -7.68 7.21 -35.91
N LEU A 36 -6.81 7.27 -34.88
CA LEU A 36 -6.16 8.50 -34.47
C LEU A 36 -5.23 9.05 -35.54
N LYS A 37 -4.47 8.18 -36.21
CA LYS A 37 -3.58 8.54 -37.31
C LYS A 37 -4.35 9.08 -38.51
N SER A 38 -5.46 8.46 -38.88
CA SER A 38 -6.29 8.92 -39.99
C SER A 38 -7.00 10.25 -39.67
N ALA A 39 -7.50 10.43 -38.47
CA ALA A 39 -8.10 11.68 -38.01
C ALA A 39 -7.09 12.83 -37.94
N MET A 40 -5.85 12.57 -37.47
CA MET A 40 -4.78 13.57 -37.47
C MET A 40 -4.29 13.93 -38.87
N LEU A 41 -4.17 12.95 -39.75
CA LEU A 41 -3.79 13.18 -41.14
C LEU A 41 -4.88 13.95 -41.93
N GLY A 42 -6.17 13.66 -41.67
CA GLY A 42 -7.30 14.41 -42.25
C GLY A 42 -7.28 15.89 -41.81
N LYS A 43 -7.23 16.13 -40.50
CA LYS A 43 -7.13 17.52 -39.97
C LYS A 43 -5.89 18.26 -40.46
N ALA A 44 -4.74 17.58 -40.57
CA ALA A 44 -3.53 18.18 -41.11
C ALA A 44 -3.64 18.52 -42.60
N ALA A 45 -4.36 17.70 -43.36
CA ALA A 45 -4.66 17.97 -44.78
C ALA A 45 -5.60 19.17 -44.95
N ASP A 46 -6.70 19.24 -44.13
CA ASP A 46 -7.64 20.35 -44.15
C ASP A 46 -6.98 21.68 -43.80
N ILE A 47 -6.16 21.71 -42.77
CA ILE A 47 -5.37 22.90 -42.36
C ILE A 47 -4.39 23.29 -43.46
N ARG A 48 -3.80 22.32 -44.14
CA ARG A 48 -2.85 22.58 -45.22
C ARG A 48 -3.54 23.17 -46.44
N GLU A 49 -4.75 22.70 -46.76
CA GLU A 49 -5.54 23.19 -47.89
C GLU A 49 -6.10 24.60 -47.62
N GLU A 50 -6.64 24.84 -46.44
CA GLU A 50 -7.08 26.17 -46.00
C GLU A 50 -5.93 27.17 -46.02
N TYR A 51 -4.75 26.74 -45.61
CA TYR A 51 -3.54 27.60 -45.60
C TYR A 51 -3.04 27.87 -47.02
N LYS A 52 -3.11 26.87 -47.92
CA LYS A 52 -2.74 27.04 -49.32
C LYS A 52 -3.69 28.02 -50.02
N ASN A 53 -5.02 27.85 -49.82
CA ASN A 53 -6.00 28.78 -50.37
C ASN A 53 -5.83 30.23 -49.90
N ARG A 54 -5.53 30.43 -48.60
CA ARG A 54 -5.22 31.76 -48.06
C ARG A 54 -3.93 32.36 -48.65
N THR A 55 -2.91 31.54 -48.87
CA THR A 55 -1.64 32.00 -49.47
C THR A 55 -1.78 32.32 -50.96
N ASP A 56 -2.57 31.51 -51.67
CA ASP A 56 -2.78 31.75 -53.10
C ASP A 56 -3.63 33.00 -53.36
N HIS A 57 -4.68 33.24 -52.57
CA HIS A 57 -5.42 34.50 -52.60
C HIS A 57 -4.61 35.72 -52.20
N ALA A 58 -3.71 35.56 -51.27
CA ALA A 58 -2.81 36.67 -50.85
C ALA A 58 -1.69 36.96 -51.85
N MET A 59 -1.28 36.01 -52.68
CA MET A 59 -0.32 36.21 -53.78
C MET A 59 -0.90 36.89 -55.01
N GLN A 60 -2.23 36.97 -55.14
CA GLN A 60 -2.90 37.60 -56.28
C GLN A 60 -3.16 39.09 -56.10
N SER A 61 -2.90 39.68 -54.90
CA SER A 61 -3.06 41.12 -54.70
C SER A 61 -1.73 41.84 -54.83
N ASP A 62 -1.72 42.89 -55.70
CA ASP A 62 -0.52 43.73 -55.96
C ASP A 62 0.06 44.46 -54.74
N GLU A 63 -0.62 44.39 -53.58
CA GLU A 63 -0.15 44.97 -52.32
C GLU A 63 0.85 44.09 -51.52
N MET A 64 1.20 42.90 -51.99
CA MET A 64 2.05 41.94 -51.28
C MET A 64 3.57 42.09 -51.57
N GLN A 65 4.05 43.20 -52.05
CA GLN A 65 5.50 43.44 -52.12
C GLN A 65 6.09 43.89 -50.76
N ASP A 66 5.26 44.04 -49.70
CA ASP A 66 5.77 44.45 -48.38
C ASP A 66 6.47 43.30 -47.64
N LEU A 67 7.76 43.49 -47.38
CA LEU A 67 8.63 42.56 -46.64
C LEU A 67 8.02 42.15 -45.28
N SER A 68 7.26 43.03 -44.67
CA SER A 68 6.60 42.81 -43.38
C SER A 68 5.52 41.75 -43.43
N VAL A 69 4.77 41.68 -44.53
CA VAL A 69 3.71 40.69 -44.78
C VAL A 69 4.33 39.29 -45.03
N ARG A 70 5.41 39.23 -45.81
CA ARG A 70 6.15 37.98 -46.04
C ARG A 70 6.78 37.43 -44.77
N LEU A 71 7.32 38.27 -43.90
CA LEU A 71 7.86 37.86 -42.60
C LEU A 71 6.77 37.36 -41.65
N ARG A 72 5.58 38.00 -41.62
CA ARG A 72 4.44 37.52 -40.83
C ARG A 72 3.96 36.16 -41.26
N LEU A 73 3.80 35.95 -42.59
CA LEU A 73 3.42 34.67 -43.16
C LEU A 73 4.45 33.57 -42.87
N HIS A 74 5.73 33.90 -42.97
CA HIS A 74 6.80 32.94 -42.64
C HIS A 74 6.80 32.59 -41.13
N LYS A 75 6.66 33.56 -40.25
CA LYS A 75 6.54 33.34 -38.79
C LYS A 75 5.33 32.49 -38.42
N ASN A 76 4.18 32.71 -39.10
CA ASN A 76 2.98 31.90 -38.87
C ASN A 76 3.17 30.45 -39.40
N LYS A 77 3.81 30.26 -40.54
CA LYS A 77 4.16 28.91 -41.06
C LYS A 77 5.08 28.17 -40.07
N VAL A 78 6.10 28.84 -39.52
CA VAL A 78 7.01 28.25 -38.55
C VAL A 78 6.25 27.94 -37.25
N ARG A 79 5.42 28.84 -36.72
CA ARG A 79 4.61 28.61 -35.53
C ARG A 79 3.66 27.41 -35.68
N ILE A 80 2.98 27.27 -36.85
CA ILE A 80 2.09 26.15 -37.11
C ILE A 80 2.88 24.84 -37.21
N ARG A 81 4.03 24.85 -37.87
CA ARG A 81 4.91 23.67 -37.95
C ARG A 81 5.44 23.25 -36.57
N THR A 82 5.90 24.23 -35.76
CA THR A 82 6.36 23.93 -34.40
C THR A 82 5.23 23.44 -33.49
N ALA A 83 4.04 24.04 -33.59
CA ALA A 83 2.86 23.57 -32.87
C ALA A 83 2.48 22.14 -33.27
N ALA A 84 2.48 21.82 -34.57
CA ALA A 84 2.19 20.46 -35.06
C ALA A 84 3.24 19.44 -34.56
N ILE A 85 4.52 19.79 -34.58
CA ILE A 85 5.59 18.92 -34.05
C ILE A 85 5.41 18.70 -32.55
N LEU A 86 5.11 19.74 -31.77
CA LEU A 86 4.86 19.62 -30.33
C LEU A 86 3.63 18.76 -30.03
N THR A 87 2.56 18.90 -30.82
CA THR A 87 1.36 18.07 -30.68
C THR A 87 1.66 16.59 -30.96
N VAL A 88 2.46 16.29 -31.99
CA VAL A 88 2.88 14.93 -32.29
C VAL A 88 3.77 14.36 -31.20
N LEU A 89 4.75 15.14 -30.71
CA LEU A 89 5.59 14.70 -29.59
C LEU A 89 4.78 14.44 -28.32
N LEU A 90 3.81 15.31 -28.01
CA LEU A 90 2.90 15.11 -26.89
C LEU A 90 2.07 13.84 -27.07
N ALA A 91 1.49 13.62 -28.27
CA ALA A 91 0.71 12.42 -28.56
C ALA A 91 1.54 11.13 -28.48
N VAL A 92 2.80 11.17 -28.94
CA VAL A 92 3.74 10.03 -28.81
C VAL A 92 4.09 9.79 -27.35
N SER A 93 4.35 10.85 -26.58
CA SER A 93 4.66 10.75 -25.13
C SER A 93 3.48 10.18 -24.36
N VAL A 94 2.26 10.66 -24.63
CA VAL A 94 1.03 10.13 -24.01
C VAL A 94 0.79 8.67 -24.44
N GLY A 95 0.93 8.35 -25.71
CA GLY A 95 0.80 6.98 -26.21
C GLY A 95 1.83 6.01 -25.62
N PHE A 96 3.07 6.47 -25.47
CA PHE A 96 4.12 5.71 -24.79
C PHE A 96 3.81 5.52 -23.30
N GLY A 97 3.33 6.58 -22.62
CA GLY A 97 2.89 6.49 -21.23
C GLY A 97 1.74 5.49 -21.05
N ILE A 98 0.72 5.55 -21.90
CA ILE A 98 -0.40 4.59 -21.88
C ILE A 98 0.09 3.16 -22.16
N TYR A 99 0.96 2.97 -23.16
CA TYR A 99 1.53 1.65 -23.47
C TYR A 99 2.28 1.06 -22.27
N HIS A 100 3.15 1.82 -21.64
CA HIS A 100 3.86 1.38 -20.42
C HIS A 100 2.91 1.19 -19.23
N HIS A 101 1.85 1.99 -19.16
CA HIS A 101 0.86 1.85 -18.09
C HIS A 101 -0.01 0.61 -18.23
N VAL A 102 -0.31 0.12 -19.44
CA VAL A 102 -1.20 -1.02 -19.67
C VAL A 102 -0.44 -2.36 -19.77
N ARG A 103 0.85 -2.34 -20.07
CA ARG A 103 1.64 -3.56 -20.27
C ARG A 103 1.82 -4.35 -18.97
N VAL A 104 1.50 -5.64 -19.00
CA VAL A 104 1.89 -6.62 -17.98
C VAL A 104 3.25 -7.22 -18.37
N TYR A 105 4.17 -7.28 -17.42
CA TYR A 105 5.49 -7.86 -17.63
C TYR A 105 5.47 -9.33 -17.19
N HIS A 106 6.09 -10.22 -17.99
CA HIS A 106 6.16 -11.66 -17.72
C HIS A 106 7.60 -12.17 -17.65
N HIS A 107 8.56 -11.30 -17.81
CA HIS A 107 9.98 -11.65 -17.79
C HIS A 107 10.74 -10.74 -16.83
N TYR A 108 11.83 -11.23 -16.33
CA TYR A 108 12.78 -10.46 -15.55
C TYR A 108 14.19 -10.67 -16.08
N VAL A 109 15.07 -9.74 -15.76
CA VAL A 109 16.50 -9.84 -16.00
C VAL A 109 17.19 -9.80 -14.66
N LEU A 110 18.05 -10.78 -14.39
CA LEU A 110 18.89 -10.78 -13.20
C LEU A 110 19.98 -9.70 -13.36
N VAL A 111 19.97 -8.71 -12.47
CA VAL A 111 20.93 -7.60 -12.47
C VAL A 111 22.18 -7.98 -11.66
N SER A 112 21.98 -8.54 -10.49
CA SER A 112 23.05 -9.09 -9.64
C SER A 112 22.50 -10.20 -8.76
N SER A 113 23.38 -11.10 -8.32
CA SER A 113 23.08 -12.14 -7.36
C SER A 113 24.26 -12.23 -6.40
N GLU A 114 23.98 -12.15 -5.12
CA GLU A 114 24.97 -12.34 -4.04
C GLU A 114 24.61 -13.59 -3.25
N GLU A 115 25.58 -14.46 -3.04
CA GLU A 115 25.39 -15.65 -2.22
C GLU A 115 25.06 -15.27 -0.77
N ARG A 116 24.11 -15.97 -0.20
CA ARG A 116 23.72 -15.84 1.19
C ARG A 116 24.34 -17.00 1.97
N ALA A 117 25.12 -16.68 2.99
CA ALA A 117 25.59 -17.71 3.92
C ALA A 117 24.38 -18.27 4.69
N GLY A 118 23.91 -19.42 4.30
CA GLY A 118 22.83 -20.31 4.74
C GLY A 118 22.11 -20.09 6.09
N ASP A 119 21.76 -18.86 6.43
CA ASP A 119 20.99 -18.54 7.63
C ASP A 119 19.52 -18.22 7.26
N ASN A 120 18.69 -19.26 7.26
CA ASN A 120 17.24 -19.14 7.01
C ASN A 120 16.49 -18.42 8.13
N ALA A 121 17.11 -18.19 9.30
CA ALA A 121 16.52 -17.48 10.41
C ALA A 121 16.63 -15.95 10.28
N THR A 122 17.40 -15.44 9.31
CA THR A 122 17.57 -14.01 9.11
C THR A 122 16.34 -13.39 8.44
N GLN A 123 15.69 -12.46 9.12
CA GLN A 123 14.64 -11.59 8.59
C GLN A 123 15.25 -10.31 8.04
N TYR A 124 14.72 -9.84 6.89
CA TYR A 124 15.19 -8.63 6.23
C TYR A 124 14.14 -7.53 6.37
N ILE A 125 14.54 -6.39 6.90
CA ILE A 125 13.67 -5.23 7.09
C ILE A 125 14.25 -4.09 6.27
N PHE A 126 13.49 -3.64 5.29
CA PHE A 126 13.88 -2.51 4.45
C PHE A 126 13.42 -1.20 5.09
N LEU A 127 14.38 -0.37 5.51
CA LEU A 127 14.11 0.98 5.98
C LEU A 127 14.23 1.99 4.85
N LYS A 128 13.40 3.02 4.88
CA LYS A 128 13.51 4.16 3.95
C LYS A 128 14.96 4.70 4.02
N LYS A 129 15.49 5.21 2.89
CA LYS A 129 16.86 5.75 2.72
C LYS A 129 17.97 4.71 2.47
N GLY A 130 17.61 3.51 2.03
CA GLY A 130 18.59 2.52 1.57
C GLY A 130 19.36 1.79 2.67
N CYS A 131 18.81 1.73 3.87
CA CYS A 131 19.30 0.86 4.94
C CYS A 131 18.43 -0.40 4.99
N THR A 132 19.06 -1.56 4.96
CA THR A 132 18.41 -2.86 5.17
C THR A 132 18.93 -3.46 6.47
N LEU A 133 18.00 -3.78 7.39
CA LEU A 133 18.34 -4.50 8.60
C LEU A 133 18.25 -6.00 8.32
N LYS A 134 19.30 -6.72 8.71
CA LYS A 134 19.36 -8.18 8.77
C LYS A 134 19.23 -8.55 10.24
N CYS A 135 18.11 -9.12 10.63
CA CYS A 135 17.82 -9.51 12.01
C CYS A 135 17.75 -11.02 12.13
N ASN A 136 18.47 -11.58 13.09
CA ASN A 136 18.44 -12.99 13.43
C ASN A 136 18.50 -13.18 14.96
N PRO A 137 18.44 -14.41 15.49
CA PRO A 137 18.52 -14.68 16.94
C PRO A 137 19.78 -14.17 17.61
N ASN A 138 20.86 -13.88 16.88
CA ASN A 138 22.15 -13.47 17.42
C ASN A 138 22.42 -11.95 17.32
N GLY A 139 21.54 -11.20 16.64
CA GLY A 139 21.71 -9.75 16.53
C GLY A 139 21.03 -9.12 15.33
N VAL A 140 21.28 -7.81 15.17
CA VAL A 140 20.84 -6.99 14.06
C VAL A 140 22.04 -6.34 13.38
N THR A 141 22.11 -6.44 12.07
CA THR A 141 23.12 -5.78 11.25
C THR A 141 22.43 -4.86 10.24
N CYS A 142 22.81 -3.58 10.20
CA CYS A 142 22.39 -2.67 9.13
C CYS A 142 23.41 -2.71 8.01
N VAL A 143 22.92 -2.90 6.79
CA VAL A 143 23.73 -2.80 5.57
C VAL A 143 23.16 -1.70 4.66
N ASN A 144 24.04 -1.04 3.92
CA ASN A 144 23.64 -0.09 2.88
C ASN A 144 23.25 -0.82 1.57
N ARG A 145 23.01 -0.06 0.51
CA ARG A 145 22.63 -0.59 -0.82
C ARG A 145 23.70 -1.45 -1.46
N GLU A 146 24.96 -1.19 -1.15
CA GLU A 146 26.13 -1.94 -1.62
C GLU A 146 26.45 -3.14 -0.71
N ASN A 147 25.48 -3.53 0.17
CA ASN A 147 25.63 -4.57 1.18
C ASN A 147 26.79 -4.34 2.18
N ALA A 148 27.33 -3.14 2.24
CA ALA A 148 28.38 -2.80 3.21
C ALA A 148 27.77 -2.53 4.60
N VAL A 149 28.34 -3.17 5.62
CA VAL A 149 27.91 -3.05 7.02
C VAL A 149 28.09 -1.61 7.50
N GLN A 150 27.03 -1.00 7.97
CA GLN A 150 27.03 0.33 8.58
C GLN A 150 27.23 0.26 10.09
N TRP A 151 26.51 -0.65 10.71
CA TRP A 151 26.61 -0.97 12.13
C TRP A 151 26.10 -2.38 12.41
N ASN A 152 26.47 -2.92 13.56
CA ASN A 152 26.04 -4.22 14.05
C ASN A 152 25.81 -4.17 15.55
N THR A 153 24.79 -4.85 16.03
CA THR A 153 24.48 -5.04 17.46
C THR A 153 24.19 -6.51 17.70
N THR A 154 24.91 -7.10 18.65
CA THR A 154 24.73 -8.50 19.03
C THR A 154 23.85 -8.62 20.26
N PHE A 155 22.99 -9.63 20.26
CA PHE A 155 22.19 -10.09 21.39
C PHE A 155 21.97 -11.60 21.26
N THR A 156 21.27 -12.21 22.19
CA THR A 156 20.85 -13.61 22.05
C THR A 156 19.36 -13.67 22.40
N MET A 157 18.56 -14.06 21.42
CA MET A 157 17.11 -14.26 21.57
C MET A 157 16.75 -15.64 21.06
N GLN A 158 15.73 -16.25 21.63
CA GLN A 158 15.25 -17.55 21.17
C GLN A 158 14.25 -17.41 20.04
N ASN A 159 13.35 -16.42 20.13
CA ASN A 159 12.29 -16.21 19.16
C ASN A 159 12.10 -14.70 18.89
N PRO A 160 12.98 -14.06 18.11
CA PRO A 160 12.90 -12.64 17.83
C PRO A 160 11.63 -12.31 17.04
N VAL A 161 10.80 -11.43 17.58
CA VAL A 161 9.69 -10.78 16.93
C VAL A 161 10.03 -9.34 16.62
N ILE A 162 9.59 -8.84 15.48
CA ILE A 162 9.96 -7.54 14.96
C ILE A 162 8.71 -6.73 14.67
N ASP A 163 8.75 -5.46 15.04
CA ASP A 163 7.76 -4.48 14.63
C ASP A 163 8.43 -3.22 14.11
N VAL A 164 7.81 -2.56 13.13
CA VAL A 164 8.41 -1.45 12.38
C VAL A 164 7.42 -0.30 12.25
N CYS A 165 7.86 0.90 12.62
CA CYS A 165 7.11 2.13 12.37
C CYS A 165 8.03 3.21 11.77
N GLY A 166 7.85 3.47 10.48
CA GLY A 166 8.70 4.39 9.71
C GLY A 166 10.14 3.90 9.60
N THR A 167 11.08 4.51 10.33
CA THR A 167 12.50 4.10 10.39
C THR A 167 12.88 3.51 11.75
N THR A 168 11.94 3.36 12.65
CA THR A 168 12.15 2.78 13.98
C THR A 168 11.72 1.32 13.98
N VAL A 169 12.56 0.47 14.54
CA VAL A 169 12.35 -0.98 14.61
C VAL A 169 12.50 -1.44 16.05
N ALA A 170 11.51 -2.15 16.55
CA ALA A 170 11.64 -2.89 17.81
C ALA A 170 11.87 -4.37 17.52
N VAL A 171 12.82 -4.95 18.21
CA VAL A 171 13.11 -6.39 18.20
C VAL A 171 12.98 -6.90 19.62
N ALA A 172 12.16 -7.90 19.83
CA ALA A 172 11.96 -8.46 21.17
C ALA A 172 11.94 -9.99 21.15
N ASP A 173 12.34 -10.59 22.25
CA ASP A 173 12.32 -12.04 22.41
C ASP A 173 10.91 -12.49 22.85
N GLN A 174 10.14 -13.06 21.90
CA GLN A 174 8.82 -13.63 22.22
C GLN A 174 8.96 -14.81 23.18
N ARG A 175 8.18 -14.81 24.23
CA ARG A 175 8.30 -15.72 25.41
C ARG A 175 9.55 -15.48 26.27
N GLY A 176 10.34 -14.46 25.93
CA GLY A 176 11.42 -13.90 26.74
C GLY A 176 10.99 -12.57 27.36
N ASN A 177 11.96 -11.70 27.62
CA ASN A 177 11.72 -10.38 28.20
C ASN A 177 12.67 -9.28 27.69
N ASP A 178 13.53 -9.57 26.73
CA ASP A 178 14.45 -8.59 26.16
C ASP A 178 13.78 -7.80 25.02
N VAL A 179 13.96 -6.47 25.03
CA VAL A 179 13.49 -5.55 23.99
C VAL A 179 14.63 -4.65 23.55
N TYR A 180 14.85 -4.54 22.25
CA TYR A 180 15.82 -3.65 21.61
C TYR A 180 15.11 -2.74 20.62
N ILE A 181 15.50 -1.47 20.57
CA ILE A 181 14.94 -0.48 19.65
C ILE A 181 16.06 0.06 18.79
N PHE A 182 15.86 0.05 17.49
CA PHE A 182 16.82 0.48 16.47
C PHE A 182 16.23 1.54 15.57
N ASN A 183 17.10 2.26 14.89
CA ASN A 183 16.78 3.08 13.73
C ASN A 183 17.92 2.99 12.69
N GLU A 184 17.87 3.79 11.63
CA GLU A 184 18.93 3.82 10.61
C GLU A 184 20.33 4.14 11.16
N LYS A 185 20.45 4.74 12.36
CA LYS A 185 21.71 5.14 12.99
C LYS A 185 22.26 4.11 13.95
N GLY A 186 21.48 3.09 14.32
CA GLY A 186 21.87 2.05 15.26
C GLY A 186 20.91 1.86 16.42
N LEU A 187 21.43 1.33 17.52
CA LEU A 187 20.69 1.09 18.75
C LEU A 187 20.24 2.41 19.37
N VAL A 188 18.93 2.55 19.57
CA VAL A 188 18.30 3.69 20.28
C VAL A 188 18.20 3.42 21.78
N GLY A 189 17.85 2.18 22.13
CA GLY A 189 17.73 1.76 23.51
C GLY A 189 17.44 0.27 23.63
N ASN A 190 17.63 -0.26 24.83
CA ASN A 190 17.27 -1.63 25.17
C ASN A 190 16.86 -1.72 26.63
N PHE A 191 15.95 -2.64 26.93
CA PHE A 191 15.46 -2.88 28.27
C PHE A 191 14.89 -4.29 28.43
N LYS A 192 14.59 -4.67 29.67
CA LYS A 192 13.87 -5.90 29.97
C LYS A 192 12.49 -5.59 30.52
N VAL A 193 11.49 -6.33 30.03
CA VAL A 193 10.13 -6.28 30.57
C VAL A 193 10.02 -7.21 31.79
N GLU A 194 9.00 -6.94 32.63
CA GLU A 194 8.84 -7.60 33.93
C GLU A 194 8.29 -9.03 33.81
N TYR A 195 7.42 -9.28 32.81
CA TYR A 195 6.72 -10.55 32.60
C TYR A 195 7.02 -11.09 31.21
N THR A 196 6.49 -12.29 30.91
CA THR A 196 6.69 -12.96 29.63
C THR A 196 6.07 -12.17 28.47
N LEU A 197 6.88 -11.77 27.51
CA LEU A 197 6.45 -10.99 26.36
C LEU A 197 5.76 -11.88 25.34
N THR A 198 4.55 -11.47 24.92
CA THR A 198 3.80 -12.16 23.89
C THR A 198 3.69 -11.36 22.59
N ARG A 199 3.60 -10.03 22.70
CA ARG A 199 3.43 -9.13 21.56
C ARG A 199 4.07 -7.76 21.79
N ILE A 200 4.59 -7.16 20.75
CA ILE A 200 5.10 -5.77 20.76
C ILE A 200 4.56 -4.96 19.61
N ARG A 201 4.51 -3.64 19.80
CA ARG A 201 4.33 -2.61 18.76
C ARG A 201 5.20 -1.41 19.08
N VAL A 202 5.71 -0.74 18.06
CA VAL A 202 6.61 0.40 18.22
C VAL A 202 6.07 1.64 17.49
N ALA A 203 6.18 2.81 18.12
CA ALA A 203 5.91 4.10 17.48
C ALA A 203 7.20 4.72 16.92
N ARG A 204 7.07 5.72 16.05
CA ARG A 204 8.22 6.37 15.35
C ARG A 204 9.30 6.91 16.27
N GLN A 205 8.95 7.41 17.46
CA GLN A 205 9.88 7.94 18.43
C GLN A 205 10.50 6.89 19.36
N GLY A 206 10.18 5.60 19.18
CA GLY A 206 10.71 4.50 19.98
C GLY A 206 9.91 4.21 21.26
N VAL A 207 8.67 4.69 21.35
CA VAL A 207 7.72 4.21 22.35
C VAL A 207 7.28 2.81 21.98
N VAL A 208 7.30 1.88 22.92
CA VAL A 208 6.95 0.47 22.72
C VAL A 208 5.73 0.11 23.57
N ALA A 209 4.69 -0.39 22.94
CA ALA A 209 3.59 -1.07 23.61
C ALA A 209 3.87 -2.58 23.63
N ALA A 210 3.61 -3.23 24.75
CA ALA A 210 3.85 -4.66 24.94
C ALA A 210 2.68 -5.34 25.63
N VAL A 211 2.28 -6.52 25.15
CA VAL A 211 1.43 -7.47 25.88
C VAL A 211 2.33 -8.46 26.60
N LEU A 212 2.13 -8.56 27.89
CA LEU A 212 2.90 -9.43 28.76
C LEU A 212 1.95 -10.37 29.50
N GLU A 213 2.38 -11.59 29.75
CA GLU A 213 1.60 -12.61 30.46
C GLU A 213 2.23 -12.94 31.82
N ASP A 214 1.35 -13.03 32.83
CA ASP A 214 1.64 -13.46 34.18
C ASP A 214 0.50 -14.37 34.69
N GLY A 215 0.56 -15.63 34.33
CA GLY A 215 -0.51 -16.60 34.59
C GLY A 215 -1.83 -16.20 33.89
N ASP A 216 -2.89 -16.02 34.69
CA ASP A 216 -4.23 -15.62 34.20
C ASP A 216 -4.40 -14.10 34.01
N VAL A 217 -3.30 -13.35 34.10
CA VAL A 217 -3.27 -11.90 33.95
C VAL A 217 -2.50 -11.53 32.71
N ALA A 218 -3.08 -10.68 31.90
CA ALA A 218 -2.36 -9.98 30.84
C ALA A 218 -2.07 -8.54 31.27
N TRP A 219 -0.84 -8.09 31.03
CA TRP A 219 -0.43 -6.72 31.23
C TRP A 219 -0.23 -6.05 29.89
N ILE A 220 -0.81 -4.89 29.70
CA ILE A 220 -0.61 -4.07 28.50
C ILE A 220 0.16 -2.83 28.94
N ASN A 221 1.47 -2.87 28.72
CA ASN A 221 2.39 -1.83 29.18
C ASN A 221 2.90 -1.00 28.02
N VAL A 222 3.12 0.28 28.27
CA VAL A 222 3.76 1.19 27.31
C VAL A 222 5.05 1.71 27.94
N TYR A 223 6.14 1.62 27.18
CA TYR A 223 7.49 1.99 27.61
C TYR A 223 8.06 3.09 26.72
N ASP A 224 8.88 3.97 27.30
CA ASP A 224 9.75 4.81 26.49
C ASP A 224 10.96 4.03 25.94
N SER A 225 11.76 4.66 25.10
CA SER A 225 12.94 4.01 24.50
C SER A 225 14.03 3.58 25.51
N LYS A 226 13.93 4.00 26.76
CA LYS A 226 14.84 3.64 27.86
C LYS A 226 14.28 2.56 28.76
N GLY A 227 13.04 2.11 28.52
CA GLY A 227 12.34 1.12 29.32
C GLY A 227 11.61 1.69 30.54
N ASN A 228 11.48 3.01 30.66
CA ASN A 228 10.62 3.59 31.70
C ASN A 228 9.16 3.34 31.31
N ILE A 229 8.39 2.87 32.31
CA ILE A 229 6.96 2.60 32.11
C ILE A 229 6.20 3.93 32.02
N ILE A 230 5.52 4.17 30.91
CA ILE A 230 4.62 5.30 30.70
C ILE A 230 3.22 4.93 31.20
N VAL A 231 2.76 3.72 30.86
CA VAL A 231 1.44 3.19 31.22
C VAL A 231 1.58 1.73 31.61
N LYS A 232 0.86 1.31 32.66
CA LYS A 232 0.79 -0.08 33.12
C LYS A 232 -0.67 -0.47 33.34
N ASN A 233 -1.26 -1.15 32.36
CA ASN A 233 -2.64 -1.61 32.42
C ASN A 233 -2.69 -3.10 32.71
N LYS A 234 -3.37 -3.45 33.82
CA LYS A 234 -3.63 -4.83 34.21
C LYS A 234 -5.00 -5.25 33.70
N THR A 235 -5.07 -6.36 32.96
CA THR A 235 -6.32 -6.95 32.53
C THR A 235 -6.42 -8.40 33.00
N SER A 236 -7.57 -8.78 33.54
CA SER A 236 -7.87 -10.18 33.90
C SER A 236 -8.54 -10.84 32.73
N ILE A 237 -7.97 -11.93 32.22
CA ILE A 237 -8.48 -12.70 31.08
C ILE A 237 -9.94 -13.11 31.32
N GLY A 238 -10.30 -13.51 32.55
CA GLY A 238 -11.65 -13.91 32.88
C GLY A 238 -12.71 -12.80 32.91
N LYS A 239 -12.31 -11.51 32.95
CA LYS A 239 -13.24 -10.35 32.98
C LYS A 239 -13.22 -9.54 31.70
N ALA A 240 -12.04 -9.22 31.20
CA ALA A 240 -11.87 -8.37 30.05
C ALA A 240 -11.75 -9.14 28.73
N GLY A 241 -11.57 -10.46 28.80
CA GLY A 241 -11.19 -11.29 27.65
C GLY A 241 -9.66 -11.35 27.46
N TYR A 242 -9.24 -12.17 26.52
CA TYR A 242 -7.85 -12.31 26.11
C TYR A 242 -7.51 -11.25 25.05
N PRO A 243 -6.41 -10.47 25.20
CA PRO A 243 -6.01 -9.51 24.18
C PRO A 243 -5.52 -10.24 22.92
N LEU A 244 -6.31 -10.19 21.85
CA LEU A 244 -5.97 -10.85 20.59
C LEU A 244 -4.88 -10.08 19.84
N ASP A 245 -5.04 -8.76 19.73
CA ASP A 245 -4.09 -7.91 19.07
C ASP A 245 -4.09 -6.50 19.65
N MET A 246 -3.02 -5.78 19.42
CA MET A 246 -2.92 -4.36 19.77
C MET A 246 -2.09 -3.62 18.74
N ASP A 247 -2.29 -2.32 18.66
CA ASP A 247 -1.40 -1.43 17.91
C ASP A 247 -1.27 -0.07 18.60
N ILE A 248 -0.15 0.61 18.32
CA ILE A 248 0.14 1.95 18.82
C ILE A 248 0.22 2.94 17.65
N SER A 249 -0.41 4.10 17.79
CA SER A 249 -0.35 5.14 16.76
C SER A 249 1.09 5.58 16.48
N SER A 250 1.37 6.02 15.26
CA SER A 250 2.72 6.38 14.83
C SER A 250 3.35 7.50 15.68
N ASP A 251 2.53 8.36 16.31
CA ASP A 251 2.94 9.39 17.26
C ASP A 251 3.10 8.87 18.70
N GLY A 252 2.76 7.59 18.98
CA GLY A 252 2.87 6.96 20.30
C GLY A 252 1.91 7.49 21.37
N LEU A 253 0.88 8.23 20.97
CA LEU A 253 -0.06 8.87 21.91
C LEU A 253 -1.36 8.10 22.05
N LYS A 254 -1.68 7.19 21.15
CA LYS A 254 -2.90 6.37 21.17
C LYS A 254 -2.55 4.90 21.02
N MET A 255 -3.37 4.05 21.61
CA MET A 255 -3.27 2.60 21.44
C MET A 255 -4.67 2.03 21.25
N VAL A 256 -4.77 1.00 20.41
CA VAL A 256 -5.96 0.19 20.23
C VAL A 256 -5.64 -1.25 20.63
N VAL A 257 -6.60 -1.91 21.27
CA VAL A 257 -6.50 -3.31 21.67
C VAL A 257 -7.80 -4.01 21.35
N SER A 258 -7.73 -5.16 20.68
CA SER A 258 -8.86 -6.08 20.55
C SER A 258 -8.77 -7.17 21.61
N PHE A 259 -9.90 -7.48 22.22
CA PHE A 259 -10.04 -8.56 23.18
C PHE A 259 -11.08 -9.56 22.67
N ALA A 260 -10.87 -10.83 22.97
CA ALA A 260 -11.89 -11.85 22.79
C ALA A 260 -12.26 -12.49 24.12
N GLY A 261 -13.55 -12.69 24.32
CA GLY A 261 -14.10 -13.31 25.52
C GLY A 261 -15.31 -14.16 25.19
N ILE A 262 -15.65 -15.06 26.08
CA ILE A 262 -16.87 -15.85 25.97
C ILE A 262 -17.92 -15.25 26.89
N GLN A 263 -18.99 -14.71 26.31
CA GLN A 263 -20.17 -14.23 27.04
C GLN A 263 -21.40 -15.00 26.54
N ASN A 264 -22.26 -15.45 27.46
CA ASN A 264 -23.49 -16.16 27.13
C ASN A 264 -23.30 -17.35 26.14
N LYS A 265 -22.13 -18.02 26.14
CA LYS A 265 -21.72 -19.10 25.24
C LYS A 265 -21.43 -18.67 23.79
N THR A 266 -21.36 -17.36 23.52
CA THR A 266 -20.89 -16.79 22.27
C THR A 266 -19.49 -16.26 22.46
N LEU A 267 -18.70 -16.30 21.38
CA LEU A 267 -17.40 -15.64 21.33
C LEU A 267 -17.66 -14.20 20.87
N ASP A 268 -17.39 -13.27 21.75
CA ASP A 268 -17.61 -11.85 21.53
C ASP A 268 -16.25 -11.13 21.54
N SER A 269 -16.13 -10.05 20.80
CA SER A 269 -14.95 -9.21 20.83
C SER A 269 -15.25 -7.82 21.38
N LYS A 270 -14.19 -7.18 21.89
CA LYS A 270 -14.21 -5.82 22.38
C LYS A 270 -13.01 -5.07 21.82
N VAL A 271 -13.18 -3.83 21.40
CA VAL A 271 -12.11 -2.92 20.97
C VAL A 271 -12.02 -1.77 21.92
N ASP A 272 -10.87 -1.62 22.58
CA ASP A 272 -10.57 -0.57 23.52
C ASP A 272 -9.56 0.42 22.91
N PHE A 273 -9.87 1.71 23.02
CA PHE A 273 -8.97 2.78 22.61
C PHE A 273 -8.45 3.52 23.84
N TYR A 274 -7.15 3.68 23.87
CA TYR A 274 -6.42 4.39 24.93
C TYR A 274 -5.78 5.66 24.37
N ASN A 275 -5.70 6.72 25.22
CA ASN A 275 -5.03 7.96 24.84
C ASN A 275 -4.10 8.39 25.97
N PHE A 276 -2.81 8.48 25.70
CA PHE A 276 -1.76 8.80 26.66
C PHE A 276 -1.44 10.31 26.75
N SER A 277 -2.15 11.13 25.96
CA SER A 277 -2.06 12.58 26.04
C SER A 277 -2.89 13.13 27.21
N SER A 278 -2.97 14.46 27.31
CA SER A 278 -3.80 15.12 28.33
C SER A 278 -5.28 14.72 28.30
N VAL A 279 -5.78 14.22 27.15
CA VAL A 279 -7.20 13.81 27.03
C VAL A 279 -7.51 12.54 27.81
N GLY A 280 -6.59 11.57 27.78
CA GLY A 280 -6.80 10.31 28.49
C GLY A 280 -6.26 10.32 29.93
N LYS A 281 -5.49 11.36 30.34
CA LYS A 281 -4.85 11.42 31.64
C LYS A 281 -5.83 11.36 32.82
N ASP A 282 -7.02 11.91 32.62
CA ASP A 282 -8.08 11.97 33.66
C ASP A 282 -9.06 10.79 33.54
N GLN A 283 -8.83 9.85 32.62
CA GLN A 283 -9.63 8.64 32.44
C GLN A 283 -8.99 7.44 33.17
N ASP A 284 -9.82 6.52 33.63
CA ASP A 284 -9.34 5.27 34.23
C ASP A 284 -8.48 4.50 33.25
N ASN A 285 -7.23 4.22 33.62
CA ASN A 285 -6.25 3.52 32.77
C ASN A 285 -6.01 4.13 31.38
N ASN A 286 -6.28 5.44 31.22
CA ASN A 286 -6.23 6.14 29.92
C ASN A 286 -7.21 5.61 28.85
N LEU A 287 -8.24 4.85 29.25
CA LEU A 287 -9.27 4.32 28.35
C LEU A 287 -10.22 5.45 27.94
N VAL A 288 -10.29 5.73 26.64
CA VAL A 288 -11.13 6.82 26.11
C VAL A 288 -12.36 6.32 25.35
N LYS A 289 -12.36 5.08 24.88
CA LYS A 289 -13.47 4.45 24.16
C LYS A 289 -13.41 2.94 24.31
N GLU A 290 -14.59 2.32 24.53
CA GLU A 290 -14.80 0.89 24.52
C GLU A 290 -15.95 0.58 23.57
N ILE A 291 -15.81 -0.44 22.70
CA ILE A 291 -16.82 -0.85 21.75
C ILE A 291 -16.91 -2.37 21.78
N SER A 292 -18.12 -2.90 21.99
CA SER A 292 -18.37 -4.34 22.01
C SER A 292 -18.97 -4.81 20.69
N TYR A 293 -18.59 -6.01 20.28
CA TYR A 293 -19.03 -6.70 19.08
C TYR A 293 -19.53 -8.10 19.47
N ASP A 294 -20.84 -8.27 19.46
CA ASP A 294 -21.50 -9.52 19.86
C ASP A 294 -21.43 -10.52 18.70
N GLY A 295 -20.95 -11.73 18.98
CA GLY A 295 -20.84 -12.80 17.99
C GLY A 295 -19.87 -12.55 16.83
N THR A 296 -18.97 -11.56 16.97
CA THR A 296 -17.98 -11.19 15.96
C THR A 296 -16.57 -11.32 16.53
N VAL A 297 -15.64 -11.85 15.77
CA VAL A 297 -14.23 -11.95 16.16
C VAL A 297 -13.42 -10.84 15.48
N ILE A 298 -12.60 -10.16 16.29
CA ILE A 298 -11.68 -9.11 15.80
C ILE A 298 -10.24 -9.58 16.04
N PRO A 299 -9.67 -10.37 15.12
CA PRO A 299 -8.34 -10.94 15.29
C PRO A 299 -7.22 -9.93 15.16
N GLU A 300 -7.46 -8.79 14.49
CA GLU A 300 -6.42 -7.82 14.16
C GLU A 300 -6.94 -6.39 14.24
N VAL A 301 -6.11 -5.50 14.85
CA VAL A 301 -6.35 -4.06 14.92
C VAL A 301 -5.09 -3.30 14.53
N ARG A 302 -5.23 -2.21 13.76
CA ARG A 302 -4.10 -1.42 13.26
C ARG A 302 -4.40 0.07 13.26
N PHE A 303 -3.38 0.87 13.61
CA PHE A 303 -3.34 2.27 13.23
C PHE A 303 -2.74 2.41 11.83
N MET A 304 -3.48 3.04 10.93
CA MET A 304 -2.97 3.36 9.57
C MET A 304 -2.05 4.59 9.63
N ASP A 305 -2.47 5.58 10.41
CA ASP A 305 -1.71 6.75 10.79
C ASP A 305 -2.05 7.14 12.24
N SER A 306 -1.78 8.37 12.65
CA SER A 306 -2.12 8.81 14.01
C SER A 306 -3.63 9.00 14.26
N ASP A 307 -4.46 9.13 13.22
CA ASP A 307 -5.87 9.50 13.36
C ASP A 307 -6.86 8.44 12.85
N TYR A 308 -6.39 7.48 12.04
CA TYR A 308 -7.19 6.37 11.52
C TYR A 308 -6.76 5.04 12.13
N ALA A 309 -7.72 4.25 12.56
CA ALA A 309 -7.51 2.88 13.00
C ALA A 309 -8.51 1.95 12.32
N ILE A 310 -8.13 0.68 12.15
CA ILE A 310 -8.95 -0.36 11.56
C ILE A 310 -9.02 -1.53 12.53
N ALA A 311 -10.22 -2.07 12.69
CA ALA A 311 -10.45 -3.39 13.27
C ALA A 311 -10.87 -4.34 12.14
N PHE A 312 -10.03 -5.32 11.84
CA PHE A 312 -10.37 -6.41 10.92
C PHE A 312 -11.24 -7.41 11.68
N ARG A 313 -12.41 -7.67 11.13
CA ARG A 313 -13.41 -8.59 11.68
C ARG A 313 -13.45 -9.85 10.82
N ASP A 314 -13.98 -10.92 11.37
CA ASP A 314 -14.25 -12.15 10.61
C ASP A 314 -15.28 -11.97 9.48
N ASP A 315 -16.12 -10.91 9.57
CA ASP A 315 -17.12 -10.53 8.57
C ASP A 315 -16.83 -9.19 7.87
N GLY A 316 -15.60 -8.68 7.96
CA GLY A 316 -15.24 -7.42 7.28
C GLY A 316 -14.23 -6.56 8.01
N ALA A 317 -14.47 -5.24 8.03
CA ALA A 317 -13.62 -4.28 8.73
C ALA A 317 -14.41 -3.08 9.23
N THR A 318 -14.04 -2.57 10.42
CA THR A 318 -14.54 -1.31 10.95
C THR A 318 -13.42 -0.26 10.96
N ILE A 319 -13.67 0.89 10.36
CA ILE A 319 -12.73 2.01 10.26
C ILE A 319 -13.12 3.05 11.31
N PHE A 320 -12.16 3.42 12.14
CA PHE A 320 -12.27 4.47 13.14
C PHE A 320 -11.45 5.69 12.73
N CYS A 321 -11.93 6.87 13.11
CA CYS A 321 -11.22 8.11 12.87
C CYS A 321 -11.41 9.06 14.04
N GLY A 322 -10.33 9.67 14.51
CA GLY A 322 -10.38 10.68 15.56
C GLY A 322 -9.03 11.05 16.11
N LYS A 323 -8.79 12.34 16.22
CA LYS A 323 -7.52 12.87 16.75
C LYS A 323 -7.30 12.52 18.24
N HIS A 324 -8.38 12.51 19.03
CA HIS A 324 -8.30 12.29 20.47
C HIS A 324 -9.05 11.05 20.93
N VAL A 325 -10.29 10.93 20.50
CA VAL A 325 -11.16 9.79 20.74
C VAL A 325 -11.58 9.25 19.37
N PRO A 326 -11.16 8.04 18.99
CA PRO A 326 -11.57 7.43 17.74
C PRO A 326 -13.07 7.12 17.75
N GLU A 327 -13.76 7.53 16.72
CA GLU A 327 -15.17 7.24 16.48
C GLU A 327 -15.31 6.38 15.23
N GLU A 328 -16.28 5.50 15.21
CA GLU A 328 -16.61 4.70 14.04
C GLU A 328 -16.99 5.60 12.87
N LYS A 329 -16.29 5.45 11.77
CA LYS A 329 -16.46 6.24 10.56
C LYS A 329 -17.13 5.47 9.46
N ARG A 330 -16.76 4.21 9.30
CA ARG A 330 -17.27 3.35 8.26
C ARG A 330 -17.15 1.87 8.66
N GLU A 331 -18.14 1.12 8.26
CA GLU A 331 -18.15 -0.32 8.32
C GLU A 331 -18.10 -0.90 6.89
N ILE A 332 -17.33 -1.94 6.69
CA ILE A 332 -17.24 -2.72 5.47
C ILE A 332 -17.66 -4.13 5.84
N THR A 333 -18.74 -4.61 5.25
CA THR A 333 -19.21 -5.99 5.45
C THR A 333 -18.85 -6.84 4.26
N ILE A 334 -18.32 -8.00 4.53
CA ILE A 334 -17.90 -9.04 3.57
C ILE A 334 -18.73 -10.30 3.86
N GLU A 335 -19.53 -10.73 2.90
CA GLU A 335 -20.39 -11.91 3.05
C GLU A 335 -19.62 -13.22 2.84
N LYS A 336 -18.45 -13.15 2.21
CA LYS A 336 -17.61 -14.30 1.87
C LYS A 336 -16.50 -14.49 2.90
N GLU A 337 -15.97 -15.71 2.99
CA GLU A 337 -14.84 -15.98 3.88
C GLU A 337 -13.62 -15.12 3.54
N ILE A 338 -13.09 -14.45 4.55
CA ILE A 338 -11.87 -13.63 4.44
C ILE A 338 -10.67 -14.56 4.57
N VAL A 339 -9.91 -14.68 3.49
CA VAL A 339 -8.69 -15.51 3.42
C VAL A 339 -7.49 -14.79 4.01
N SER A 340 -7.36 -13.49 3.70
CA SER A 340 -6.23 -12.67 4.14
C SER A 340 -6.59 -11.19 4.25
N THR A 341 -5.93 -10.52 5.19
CA THR A 341 -5.86 -9.08 5.31
C THR A 341 -4.42 -8.61 5.13
N PHE A 342 -4.21 -7.43 4.59
CA PHE A 342 -2.90 -6.82 4.43
C PHE A 342 -3.03 -5.30 4.43
N TYR A 343 -1.99 -4.59 4.86
CA TYR A 343 -2.06 -3.15 5.07
C TYR A 343 -0.68 -2.49 5.05
N ASP A 344 -0.69 -1.17 4.87
CA ASP A 344 0.40 -0.25 5.17
C ASP A 344 -0.14 1.03 5.84
N GLU A 345 0.64 2.11 5.88
CA GLU A 345 0.22 3.39 6.48
C GLU A 345 -0.94 4.07 5.71
N SER A 346 -1.24 3.70 4.45
CA SER A 346 -2.17 4.42 3.55
C SER A 346 -3.30 3.55 3.01
N TYR A 347 -3.08 2.25 2.95
CA TYR A 347 -3.99 1.29 2.32
C TYR A 347 -4.16 0.04 3.16
N PHE A 348 -5.33 -0.57 3.04
CA PHE A 348 -5.55 -1.93 3.51
C PHE A 348 -6.31 -2.73 2.45
N GLY A 349 -6.10 -4.02 2.43
CA GLY A 349 -6.77 -4.92 1.51
C GLY A 349 -7.36 -6.14 2.20
N ILE A 350 -8.39 -6.68 1.57
CA ILE A 350 -9.07 -7.89 1.97
C ILE A 350 -9.08 -8.83 0.78
N ILE A 351 -8.68 -10.08 0.99
CA ILE A 351 -8.82 -11.15 0.00
C ILE A 351 -9.86 -12.13 0.48
N THR A 352 -10.78 -12.46 -0.40
CA THR A 352 -11.83 -13.46 -0.18
C THR A 352 -11.70 -14.58 -1.20
N GLU A 353 -12.21 -15.77 -0.86
CA GLU A 353 -12.49 -16.76 -1.88
C GLU A 353 -13.60 -16.27 -2.81
N ASN A 354 -13.40 -16.50 -4.11
CA ASN A 354 -14.41 -16.22 -5.12
C ASN A 354 -15.03 -17.54 -5.55
N GLU A 355 -16.20 -17.86 -5.06
CA GLU A 355 -16.90 -19.14 -5.29
C GLU A 355 -17.40 -19.36 -6.73
N GLN A 356 -16.66 -18.84 -7.71
CA GLN A 356 -16.94 -18.93 -9.16
C GLN A 356 -18.29 -18.33 -9.61
N GLU A 357 -19.05 -17.73 -8.71
CA GLU A 357 -20.36 -17.13 -9.03
C GLU A 357 -20.24 -15.82 -9.84
N GLU A 358 -19.17 -15.04 -9.59
CA GLU A 358 -18.95 -13.75 -10.26
C GLU A 358 -18.09 -13.89 -11.55
N ASN A 359 -17.13 -14.83 -11.54
CA ASN A 359 -16.24 -15.16 -12.65
C ASN A 359 -15.49 -16.47 -12.36
N GLU A 360 -14.66 -16.94 -13.32
CA GLU A 360 -13.93 -18.21 -13.21
C GLU A 360 -12.67 -18.15 -12.32
N HIS A 361 -12.39 -17.02 -11.63
CA HIS A 361 -11.19 -16.85 -10.79
C HIS A 361 -11.41 -17.32 -9.35
N LYS A 362 -10.33 -17.79 -8.71
CA LYS A 362 -10.37 -18.36 -7.35
C LYS A 362 -10.46 -17.31 -6.25
N TYR A 363 -9.73 -16.19 -6.39
CA TYR A 363 -9.63 -15.16 -5.36
C TYR A 363 -10.12 -13.82 -5.86
N LYS A 364 -10.70 -13.04 -4.95
CA LYS A 364 -11.06 -11.63 -5.11
C LYS A 364 -10.27 -10.80 -4.11
N MET A 365 -9.51 -9.84 -4.60
CA MET A 365 -8.79 -8.86 -3.79
C MET A 365 -9.49 -7.51 -3.88
N GLU A 366 -9.74 -6.88 -2.76
CA GLU A 366 -10.27 -5.53 -2.65
C GLU A 366 -9.29 -4.65 -1.89
N LEU A 367 -8.95 -3.49 -2.44
CA LEU A 367 -8.08 -2.50 -1.80
C LEU A 367 -8.87 -1.26 -1.41
N TYR A 368 -8.58 -0.77 -0.22
CA TYR A 368 -9.20 0.42 0.37
C TYR A 368 -8.14 1.39 0.87
N ARG A 369 -8.48 2.68 0.92
CA ARG A 369 -7.70 3.70 1.65
C ARG A 369 -7.97 3.62 3.14
N GLU A 370 -7.14 4.30 3.94
CA GLU A 370 -7.28 4.43 5.40
C GLU A 370 -8.68 4.90 5.84
N ASN A 371 -9.39 5.66 5.00
CA ASN A 371 -10.74 6.14 5.28
C ASN A 371 -11.86 5.17 4.87
N GLY A 372 -11.53 3.96 4.43
CA GLY A 372 -12.44 2.93 3.96
C GLY A 372 -13.00 3.16 2.54
N SER A 373 -12.48 4.13 1.77
CA SER A 373 -12.89 4.27 0.37
C SER A 373 -12.21 3.23 -0.49
N LYS A 374 -13.00 2.46 -1.25
CA LYS A 374 -12.52 1.42 -2.15
C LYS A 374 -11.71 2.02 -3.30
N CYS A 375 -10.50 1.52 -3.50
CA CYS A 375 -9.61 1.92 -4.59
C CYS A 375 -9.88 1.10 -5.85
N PHE A 376 -9.84 -0.22 -5.71
CA PHE A 376 -10.11 -1.15 -6.80
C PHE A 376 -10.50 -2.54 -6.26
N GLN A 377 -10.89 -3.41 -7.18
CA GLN A 377 -10.97 -4.85 -6.98
C GLN A 377 -10.27 -5.57 -8.14
N ALA A 378 -9.64 -6.70 -7.84
CA ALA A 378 -9.00 -7.57 -8.83
C ALA A 378 -9.32 -9.03 -8.53
N TYR A 379 -9.28 -9.86 -9.56
CA TYR A 379 -9.48 -11.29 -9.46
C TYR A 379 -8.23 -12.01 -9.94
N PHE A 380 -7.88 -13.12 -9.31
CA PHE A 380 -6.68 -13.89 -9.66
C PHE A 380 -6.80 -15.35 -9.19
N ASP A 381 -5.91 -16.22 -9.75
CA ASP A 381 -5.92 -17.67 -9.48
C ASP A 381 -4.65 -18.15 -8.78
N MET A 382 -3.60 -17.30 -8.75
CA MET A 382 -2.32 -17.68 -8.15
C MET A 382 -2.48 -18.00 -6.67
N GLU A 383 -2.08 -19.21 -6.27
CA GLU A 383 -1.92 -19.54 -4.87
C GLU A 383 -0.77 -18.73 -4.27
N TYR A 384 -1.00 -18.10 -3.14
CA TYR A 384 0.00 -17.26 -2.48
C TYR A 384 0.21 -17.69 -1.03
N THR A 385 1.40 -17.50 -0.52
CA THR A 385 1.74 -17.70 0.89
C THR A 385 1.96 -16.37 1.60
N ASN A 386 2.31 -15.33 0.85
CA ASN A 386 2.61 -14.01 1.37
C ASN A 386 1.94 -12.94 0.53
N ILE A 387 1.44 -11.92 1.22
CA ILE A 387 0.94 -10.69 0.61
C ILE A 387 1.39 -9.49 1.44
N LYS A 388 1.80 -8.41 0.75
CA LYS A 388 2.13 -7.15 1.42
C LYS A 388 1.99 -5.96 0.49
N ILE A 389 1.81 -4.78 1.08
CA ILE A 389 1.89 -3.49 0.40
C ILE A 389 3.25 -2.87 0.69
N CYS A 390 3.88 -2.30 -0.34
CA CYS A 390 5.08 -1.51 -0.21
C CYS A 390 4.95 -0.28 -1.11
N GLY A 391 4.59 0.87 -0.54
CA GLY A 391 4.34 2.10 -1.28
C GLY A 391 3.15 1.99 -2.23
N GLU A 392 3.38 2.09 -3.53
CA GLU A 392 2.30 2.01 -4.53
C GLU A 392 2.14 0.61 -5.16
N GLU A 393 2.72 -0.42 -4.57
CA GLU A 393 2.72 -1.78 -5.11
C GLU A 393 2.28 -2.81 -4.08
N ILE A 394 1.53 -3.80 -4.56
CA ILE A 394 1.06 -4.96 -3.79
C ILE A 394 1.78 -6.18 -4.33
N PHE A 395 2.47 -6.88 -3.45
CA PHE A 395 3.22 -8.08 -3.76
C PHE A 395 2.48 -9.30 -3.24
N LEU A 396 2.13 -10.21 -4.14
CA LEU A 396 1.66 -11.54 -3.82
C LEU A 396 2.73 -12.52 -4.30
N TYR A 397 3.17 -13.42 -3.45
CA TYR A 397 4.15 -14.41 -3.85
C TYR A 397 3.99 -15.71 -3.05
N ASN A 398 4.48 -16.78 -3.64
CA ASN A 398 4.70 -18.07 -3.02
C ASN A 398 6.17 -18.48 -3.25
N GLY A 399 6.49 -19.74 -2.98
CA GLY A 399 7.85 -20.23 -3.17
C GLY A 399 8.38 -20.16 -4.61
N THR A 400 7.52 -20.03 -5.62
CA THR A 400 7.90 -20.18 -7.05
C THR A 400 7.35 -19.09 -7.96
N GLU A 401 6.39 -18.29 -7.52
CA GLU A 401 5.74 -17.27 -8.34
C GLU A 401 5.67 -15.94 -7.63
N LEU A 402 5.75 -14.87 -8.42
CA LEU A 402 5.59 -13.49 -7.97
C LEU A 402 4.57 -12.77 -8.86
N MET A 403 3.59 -12.16 -8.21
CA MET A 403 2.61 -11.28 -8.81
C MET A 403 2.68 -9.91 -8.17
N ILE A 404 2.68 -8.84 -8.98
CA ILE A 404 2.74 -7.46 -8.49
C ILE A 404 1.58 -6.68 -9.08
N TYR A 405 0.75 -6.11 -8.20
CA TYR A 405 -0.27 -5.13 -8.56
C TYR A 405 0.18 -3.73 -8.15
N THR A 406 -0.33 -2.72 -8.82
CA THR A 406 -0.27 -1.33 -8.34
C THR A 406 -1.47 -1.04 -7.44
N THR A 407 -1.36 -0.05 -6.54
CA THR A 407 -2.50 0.43 -5.72
C THR A 407 -3.63 1.04 -6.54
N SER A 408 -3.42 1.26 -7.85
CA SER A 408 -4.46 1.65 -8.82
C SER A 408 -5.19 0.46 -9.45
N GLY A 409 -4.86 -0.79 -9.09
CA GLY A 409 -5.51 -2.01 -9.56
C GLY A 409 -4.94 -2.64 -10.82
N LYS A 410 -3.79 -2.15 -11.29
CA LYS A 410 -3.14 -2.71 -12.47
C LYS A 410 -2.26 -3.89 -12.09
N LEU A 411 -2.41 -5.03 -12.77
CA LEU A 411 -1.42 -6.10 -12.78
C LEU A 411 -0.17 -5.62 -13.53
N LYS A 412 0.93 -5.47 -12.80
CA LYS A 412 2.20 -4.97 -13.33
C LYS A 412 3.11 -6.11 -13.78
N TYR A 413 3.17 -7.17 -12.98
CA TYR A 413 4.06 -8.30 -13.21
C TYR A 413 3.41 -9.59 -12.76
N HIS A 414 3.60 -10.68 -13.50
CA HIS A 414 3.27 -12.03 -13.08
C HIS A 414 4.18 -13.01 -13.82
N ALA A 415 5.03 -13.70 -13.09
CA ALA A 415 5.86 -14.77 -13.62
C ALA A 415 6.36 -15.71 -12.52
N ALA A 416 6.77 -16.90 -12.96
CA ALA A 416 7.54 -17.82 -12.14
C ALA A 416 8.98 -17.31 -11.93
N TYR A 417 9.55 -17.67 -10.79
CA TYR A 417 10.94 -17.42 -10.43
C TYR A 417 11.69 -18.73 -10.34
N GLU A 418 12.93 -18.77 -10.82
CA GLU A 418 13.71 -20.02 -10.92
C GLU A 418 14.15 -20.57 -9.56
N LYS A 419 14.24 -19.73 -8.53
CA LYS A 419 14.65 -20.10 -7.18
C LYS A 419 13.46 -19.95 -6.21
N GLN A 420 13.57 -20.55 -5.04
CA GLN A 420 12.57 -20.40 -3.99
C GLN A 420 12.55 -18.96 -3.47
N ILE A 421 11.40 -18.29 -3.53
CA ILE A 421 11.21 -16.94 -3.00
C ILE A 421 10.95 -17.03 -1.50
N SER A 422 11.80 -16.38 -0.70
CA SER A 422 11.57 -16.21 0.73
C SER A 422 10.95 -14.84 1.04
N GLU A 423 11.44 -13.78 0.35
CA GLU A 423 10.99 -12.40 0.56
C GLU A 423 11.18 -11.59 -0.73
N VAL A 424 10.30 -10.62 -0.96
CA VAL A 424 10.38 -9.67 -2.07
C VAL A 424 10.39 -8.25 -1.53
N ILE A 425 11.33 -7.41 -1.97
CA ILE A 425 11.46 -6.03 -1.52
C ILE A 425 11.58 -5.12 -2.74
N PRO A 426 10.88 -3.97 -2.81
CA PRO A 426 11.14 -2.98 -3.85
C PRO A 426 12.57 -2.44 -3.72
N SER A 427 13.24 -2.27 -4.86
CA SER A 427 14.59 -1.70 -4.94
C SER A 427 14.57 -0.32 -5.57
N ASP A 428 15.64 0.44 -5.40
CA ASP A 428 15.78 1.72 -6.08
C ASP A 428 15.90 1.53 -7.59
N GLY A 429 15.10 2.30 -8.31
CA GLY A 429 15.04 2.32 -9.77
C GLY A 429 13.76 1.66 -10.32
N LEU A 430 13.35 2.15 -11.45
CA LEU A 430 12.09 1.74 -12.09
C LEU A 430 12.12 0.24 -12.44
N GLY A 431 11.18 -0.50 -11.86
CA GLY A 431 10.98 -1.93 -12.12
C GLY A 431 12.08 -2.83 -11.57
N LYS A 432 12.82 -2.39 -10.54
CA LYS A 432 13.82 -3.23 -9.85
C LYS A 432 13.28 -3.73 -8.52
N TYR A 433 13.59 -4.99 -8.23
CA TYR A 433 13.20 -5.67 -6.99
C TYR A 433 14.34 -6.50 -6.46
N VAL A 434 14.39 -6.61 -5.14
CA VAL A 434 15.26 -7.55 -4.44
C VAL A 434 14.45 -8.80 -4.12
N ILE A 435 14.88 -9.94 -4.62
CA ILE A 435 14.32 -11.24 -4.28
C ILE A 435 15.30 -11.92 -3.31
N ILE A 436 14.81 -12.21 -2.13
CA ILE A 436 15.57 -12.96 -1.14
C ILE A 436 15.19 -14.43 -1.29
N THR A 437 16.19 -15.27 -1.49
CA THR A 437 16.04 -16.72 -1.57
C THR A 437 16.77 -17.36 -0.38
N PRO A 438 16.61 -18.65 -0.10
CA PRO A 438 17.41 -19.33 0.91
C PRO A 438 18.92 -19.16 0.71
N ASP A 439 19.39 -19.15 -0.55
CA ASP A 439 20.81 -19.24 -0.91
C ASP A 439 21.38 -17.93 -1.47
N SER A 440 20.53 -16.96 -1.84
CA SER A 440 21.00 -15.72 -2.49
C SER A 440 20.10 -14.52 -2.21
N VAL A 441 20.68 -13.33 -2.41
CA VAL A 441 19.95 -12.05 -2.54
C VAL A 441 20.12 -11.60 -3.98
N ASP A 442 19.03 -11.65 -4.73
CA ASP A 442 19.02 -11.39 -6.16
C ASP A 442 18.36 -10.02 -6.43
N ILE A 443 19.02 -9.18 -7.22
CA ILE A 443 18.40 -7.95 -7.75
C ILE A 443 17.91 -8.26 -9.15
N ILE A 444 16.61 -8.14 -9.35
CA ILE A 444 15.99 -8.34 -10.66
C ILE A 444 15.44 -7.03 -11.20
N LYS A 445 15.30 -6.97 -12.52
CA LYS A 445 14.55 -5.91 -13.23
C LYS A 445 13.48 -6.57 -14.11
N ILE A 446 12.24 -6.19 -13.89
CA ILE A 446 11.14 -6.62 -14.76
C ILE A 446 11.18 -5.88 -16.09
N GLY A 447 10.87 -6.59 -17.19
CA GLY A 447 10.99 -6.05 -18.54
C GLY A 447 10.04 -6.67 -19.56
#